data_268bc19fc7d1e22fb76e3eea9ab5b197
#
_entry.id   268bc19fc7d1e22fb76e3eea9ab5b197
#
_cell.length_a   1.000
_cell.length_b   1.000
_cell.length_c   1.000
_cell.angle_alpha   90.00
_cell.angle_beta   90.00
_cell.angle_gamma   90.00
#
_symmetry.space_group_name_H-M   'P 1'
#
loop_
_entity.id
_entity.type
_entity.pdbx_description
1 polymer ?
#
loop_
_entity_poly.entity_id
_entity_poly.type
_entity_poly.pdbx_seq_one_letter_code
_entity_poly.pdbx_strand_id
1 'polypeptide(L)'
;HISFTKTDLENFGDAMESVSEIDDRINGIDAIIHQAAIPAPGLETNHKTFRMNTLSTYNIFQAAKVLKINNIVWASSETVLGLPFDTYPPYVPVDEEYYPRPESSYSLSKVMGEEMARQYCRRNPEMKIFGLRYSNIMEEKDYKQFQSFQKDPFLRKWNFWGYIDARDVAQACLLAMESKIKGADHFIIAADDTVMEEDNKLL
;
A
#
# COMPACT_ATOMS: atom_id res chain seq x y z
N HIS A 1 3.68 24.42 8.06
CA HIS A 1 5.07 23.95 8.18
C HIS A 1 5.03 22.43 8.32
N ILE A 2 5.73 21.69 7.46
CA ILE A 2 5.86 20.24 7.56
C ILE A 2 7.23 19.96 8.17
N SER A 3 7.26 19.31 9.32
CA SER A 3 8.49 18.83 9.94
C SER A 3 8.96 17.56 9.24
N PHE A 4 10.27 17.38 9.11
CA PHE A 4 10.87 16.19 8.51
C PHE A 4 11.93 15.63 9.44
N THR A 5 11.85 14.33 9.72
CA THR A 5 12.84 13.58 10.51
C THR A 5 13.18 12.29 9.77
N LYS A 6 14.47 11.97 9.67
CA LYS A 6 14.93 10.70 9.13
C LYS A 6 14.93 9.65 10.24
N THR A 7 14.26 8.54 10.01
CA THR A 7 14.00 7.50 11.03
C THR A 7 14.27 6.12 10.45
N ASP A 8 14.79 5.20 11.25
CA ASP A 8 14.89 3.77 10.93
C ASP A 8 13.69 3.01 11.52
N LEU A 9 12.68 2.74 10.70
CA LEU A 9 11.46 2.06 11.15
C LEU A 9 11.66 0.57 11.48
N GLU A 10 12.81 -0.03 11.18
CA GLU A 10 13.17 -1.37 11.68
C GLU A 10 13.55 -1.32 13.17
N ASN A 11 13.98 -0.16 13.68
CA ASN A 11 14.18 0.06 15.09
C ASN A 11 12.87 0.49 15.75
N PHE A 12 12.42 -0.27 16.75
CA PHE A 12 11.14 0.04 17.42
C PHE A 12 11.18 1.34 18.21
N GLY A 13 12.31 1.71 18.79
CA GLY A 13 12.49 3.00 19.47
C GLY A 13 12.30 4.18 18.53
N ASP A 14 12.95 4.12 17.37
CA ASP A 14 12.82 5.12 16.31
C ASP A 14 11.38 5.17 15.76
N ALA A 15 10.75 4.02 15.55
CA ALA A 15 9.35 3.94 15.11
C ALA A 15 8.40 4.56 16.14
N MET A 16 8.60 4.31 17.44
CA MET A 16 7.85 4.93 18.52
C MET A 16 8.03 6.45 18.53
N GLU A 17 9.26 6.91 18.44
CA GLU A 17 9.57 8.34 18.44
C GLU A 17 8.96 9.04 17.21
N SER A 18 9.00 8.40 16.03
CA SER A 18 8.45 8.97 14.81
C SER A 18 6.93 9.22 14.83
N VAL A 19 6.19 8.50 15.67
CA VAL A 19 4.73 8.62 15.82
C VAL A 19 4.33 9.11 17.23
N SER A 20 5.29 9.54 18.04
CA SER A 20 5.08 10.28 19.27
C SER A 20 5.34 11.78 19.03
N GLU A 21 5.72 12.48 20.05
CA GLU A 21 5.96 13.91 19.99
C GLU A 21 7.42 14.22 19.59
N ILE A 22 7.74 14.16 18.27
CA ILE A 22 9.06 14.62 17.77
C ILE A 22 9.21 16.15 17.89
N ASP A 23 8.08 16.86 17.91
CA ASP A 23 8.04 18.31 17.96
C ASP A 23 7.19 18.75 19.16
N ASP A 24 7.80 19.34 20.17
CA ASP A 24 7.14 19.82 21.40
C ASP A 24 5.95 20.77 21.15
N ARG A 25 5.78 21.26 19.92
CA ARG A 25 4.65 22.10 19.51
C ARG A 25 3.43 21.27 19.09
N ILE A 26 3.57 19.97 18.92
CA ILE A 26 2.50 19.05 18.49
C ILE A 26 2.11 18.21 19.70
N ASN A 27 0.85 18.29 20.09
CA ASN A 27 0.32 17.53 21.21
C ASN A 27 -0.39 16.27 20.70
N GLY A 28 0.38 15.22 20.45
CA GLY A 28 -0.10 13.93 19.97
C GLY A 28 -0.32 13.85 18.47
N ILE A 29 -0.62 12.65 18.00
CA ILE A 29 -0.89 12.32 16.60
C ILE A 29 -2.27 11.64 16.51
N ASP A 30 -3.14 12.14 15.63
CA ASP A 30 -4.49 11.63 15.44
C ASP A 30 -4.54 10.46 14.45
N ALA A 31 -3.65 10.45 13.46
CA ALA A 31 -3.64 9.46 12.39
C ALA A 31 -2.23 9.24 11.82
N ILE A 32 -2.01 8.06 11.26
CA ILE A 32 -0.77 7.68 10.59
C ILE A 32 -1.07 7.30 9.14
N ILE A 33 -0.32 7.87 8.19
CA ILE A 33 -0.25 7.39 6.82
C ILE A 33 1.12 6.75 6.61
N HIS A 34 1.18 5.42 6.64
CA HIS A 34 2.40 4.64 6.54
C HIS A 34 2.67 4.20 5.11
N GLN A 35 3.55 4.94 4.42
CA GLN A 35 3.95 4.65 3.03
C GLN A 35 5.37 4.05 2.94
N ALA A 36 6.10 4.02 4.06
CA ALA A 36 7.50 3.60 4.07
C ALA A 36 7.65 2.10 3.79
N ALA A 37 8.33 1.78 2.71
CA ALA A 37 8.67 0.41 2.30
C ALA A 37 9.77 0.42 1.23
N ILE A 38 10.40 -0.73 0.99
CA ILE A 38 11.03 -1.01 -0.31
C ILE A 38 9.85 -1.23 -1.28
N PRO A 39 9.68 -0.39 -2.32
CA PRO A 39 8.38 -0.24 -2.99
C PRO A 39 8.11 -1.27 -4.10
N ALA A 40 9.07 -2.15 -4.41
CA ALA A 40 8.92 -3.14 -5.47
C ALA A 40 9.87 -4.33 -5.28
N PRO A 41 9.58 -5.49 -5.90
CA PRO A 41 10.53 -6.60 -5.97
C PRO A 41 11.75 -6.22 -6.82
N GLY A 42 12.90 -6.82 -6.51
CA GLY A 42 14.14 -6.66 -7.29
C GLY A 42 14.96 -5.41 -6.99
N LEU A 43 14.48 -4.48 -6.19
CA LEU A 43 15.25 -3.30 -5.77
C LEU A 43 16.30 -3.64 -4.71
N GLU A 44 16.03 -4.63 -3.91
CA GLU A 44 16.90 -5.15 -2.85
C GLU A 44 16.81 -6.68 -2.83
N THR A 45 17.65 -7.33 -2.03
CA THR A 45 17.55 -8.79 -1.84
C THR A 45 16.19 -9.17 -1.25
N ASN A 46 15.68 -10.34 -1.61
CA ASN A 46 14.39 -10.84 -1.11
C ASN A 46 14.30 -10.83 0.41
N HIS A 47 15.37 -11.27 1.09
CA HIS A 47 15.44 -11.25 2.55
C HIS A 47 15.32 -9.82 3.10
N LYS A 48 16.07 -8.86 2.55
CA LYS A 48 16.04 -7.47 3.01
C LYS A 48 14.66 -6.85 2.78
N THR A 49 14.09 -7.05 1.58
CA THR A 49 12.76 -6.54 1.23
C THR A 49 11.69 -7.07 2.19
N PHE A 50 11.65 -8.39 2.39
CA PHE A 50 10.68 -9.00 3.30
C PHE A 50 10.86 -8.51 4.74
N ARG A 51 12.07 -8.54 5.25
CA ARG A 51 12.39 -8.14 6.63
C ARG A 51 12.03 -6.67 6.88
N MET A 52 12.54 -5.76 6.05
CA MET A 52 12.31 -4.32 6.22
C MET A 52 10.82 -3.96 6.15
N ASN A 53 10.13 -4.43 5.11
CA ASN A 53 8.73 -4.10 4.92
C ASN A 53 7.84 -4.69 6.04
N THR A 54 8.08 -5.93 6.43
CA THR A 54 7.29 -6.58 7.48
C THR A 54 7.55 -5.96 8.84
N LEU A 55 8.83 -5.74 9.19
CA LEU A 55 9.20 -5.23 10.51
C LEU A 55 8.81 -3.76 10.68
N SER A 56 9.02 -2.91 9.67
CA SER A 56 8.60 -1.51 9.74
C SER A 56 7.08 -1.37 9.91
N THR A 57 6.30 -2.17 9.16
CA THR A 57 4.84 -2.18 9.28
C THR A 57 4.39 -2.67 10.66
N TYR A 58 5.00 -3.75 11.17
CA TYR A 58 4.74 -4.23 12.53
C TYR A 58 5.05 -3.16 13.58
N ASN A 59 6.22 -2.52 13.49
CA ASN A 59 6.65 -1.51 14.44
C ASN A 59 5.70 -0.30 14.47
N ILE A 60 5.24 0.17 13.32
CA ILE A 60 4.26 1.27 13.23
C ILE A 60 2.91 0.86 13.85
N PHE A 61 2.40 -0.34 13.53
CA PHE A 61 1.14 -0.80 14.13
C PHE A 61 1.25 -0.99 15.64
N GLN A 62 2.40 -1.50 16.11
CA GLN A 62 2.65 -1.68 17.53
C GLN A 62 2.81 -0.33 18.25
N ALA A 63 3.54 0.61 17.66
CA ALA A 63 3.69 1.97 18.20
C ALA A 63 2.33 2.67 18.29
N ALA A 64 1.54 2.63 17.21
CA ALA A 64 0.19 3.18 17.18
C ALA A 64 -0.70 2.60 18.30
N LYS A 65 -0.66 1.27 18.49
CA LYS A 65 -1.39 0.62 19.58
C LYS A 65 -0.95 1.12 20.95
N VAL A 66 0.35 1.23 21.20
CA VAL A 66 0.90 1.68 22.50
C VAL A 66 0.48 3.13 22.79
N LEU A 67 0.53 3.99 21.77
CA LEU A 67 0.19 5.42 21.87
C LEU A 67 -1.32 5.69 21.71
N LYS A 68 -2.14 4.65 21.50
CA LYS A 68 -3.60 4.74 21.28
C LYS A 68 -3.97 5.56 20.03
N ILE A 69 -3.13 5.55 19.01
CA ILE A 69 -3.44 6.11 17.71
C ILE A 69 -4.27 5.07 16.96
N ASN A 70 -5.56 5.34 16.84
CA ASN A 70 -6.53 4.35 16.33
C ASN A 70 -6.82 4.47 14.84
N ASN A 71 -6.18 5.38 14.13
CA ASN A 71 -6.46 5.69 12.73
C ASN A 71 -5.20 5.52 11.88
N ILE A 72 -5.13 4.42 11.13
CA ILE A 72 -3.96 4.08 10.33
C ILE A 72 -4.41 3.79 8.90
N VAL A 73 -3.75 4.42 7.94
CA VAL A 73 -3.80 4.10 6.52
C VAL A 73 -2.39 3.66 6.11
N TRP A 74 -2.26 2.57 5.36
CA TRP A 74 -0.94 2.08 4.98
C TRP A 74 -0.90 1.54 3.56
N ALA A 75 0.30 1.55 2.95
CA ALA A 75 0.52 1.07 1.61
C ALA A 75 0.55 -0.47 1.55
N SER A 76 -0.54 -1.09 1.12
CA SER A 76 -0.53 -2.43 0.55
C SER A 76 -0.11 -2.34 -0.93
N SER A 77 -0.47 -3.29 -1.77
CA SER A 77 -0.07 -3.32 -3.18
C SER A 77 -0.98 -4.23 -4.00
N GLU A 78 -1.24 -3.88 -5.25
CA GLU A 78 -1.87 -4.79 -6.22
C GLU A 78 -1.11 -6.11 -6.40
N THR A 79 0.19 -6.14 -6.09
CA THR A 79 1.01 -7.35 -6.23
C THR A 79 0.56 -8.51 -5.33
N VAL A 80 -0.25 -8.23 -4.30
CA VAL A 80 -0.87 -9.29 -3.48
C VAL A 80 -1.86 -10.14 -4.27
N LEU A 81 -2.35 -9.64 -5.41
CA LEU A 81 -3.30 -10.31 -6.29
C LEU A 81 -2.67 -11.35 -7.24
N GLY A 82 -1.35 -11.56 -7.17
CA GLY A 82 -0.68 -12.57 -7.98
C GLY A 82 0.07 -12.03 -9.19
N LEU A 83 0.38 -10.73 -9.21
CA LEU A 83 1.21 -10.15 -10.26
C LEU A 83 2.60 -10.82 -10.31
N PRO A 84 3.12 -11.07 -11.52
CA PRO A 84 2.71 -10.56 -12.85
C PRO A 84 1.61 -11.38 -13.58
N PHE A 85 0.80 -12.16 -12.91
CA PHE A 85 -0.24 -13.02 -13.45
C PHE A 85 0.26 -14.08 -14.44
N ASP A 86 1.43 -14.66 -14.17
CA ASP A 86 1.90 -15.85 -14.91
C ASP A 86 0.93 -17.02 -14.78
N THR A 87 0.19 -17.08 -13.69
CA THR A 87 -1.02 -17.89 -13.57
C THR A 87 -2.22 -16.97 -13.56
N TYR A 88 -3.15 -17.21 -14.47
CA TYR A 88 -4.36 -16.40 -14.57
C TYR A 88 -5.18 -16.44 -13.28
N PRO A 89 -5.79 -15.32 -12.88
CA PRO A 89 -6.74 -15.32 -11.78
C PRO A 89 -7.99 -16.12 -12.17
N PRO A 90 -8.75 -16.64 -11.21
CA PRO A 90 -9.95 -17.42 -11.46
C PRO A 90 -11.10 -16.61 -12.07
N TYR A 91 -11.05 -15.30 -11.98
CA TYR A 91 -12.03 -14.35 -12.54
C TYR A 91 -11.42 -12.99 -12.79
N VAL A 92 -12.02 -12.24 -13.71
CA VAL A 92 -11.75 -10.83 -13.99
C VAL A 92 -13.08 -10.08 -14.16
N PRO A 93 -13.20 -8.82 -13.75
CA PRO A 93 -12.17 -8.05 -13.04
C PRO A 93 -11.89 -8.64 -11.64
N VAL A 94 -10.64 -8.50 -11.19
CA VAL A 94 -10.23 -8.91 -9.84
C VAL A 94 -10.72 -7.87 -8.84
N ASP A 95 -11.24 -8.29 -7.71
CA ASP A 95 -11.76 -7.45 -6.63
C ASP A 95 -11.09 -7.75 -5.29
N GLU A 96 -11.56 -7.12 -4.21
CA GLU A 96 -11.02 -7.27 -2.87
C GLU A 96 -11.27 -8.66 -2.26
N GLU A 97 -12.28 -9.38 -2.73
CA GLU A 97 -12.60 -10.75 -2.29
C GLU A 97 -11.62 -11.80 -2.84
N TYR A 98 -10.79 -11.40 -3.82
CA TYR A 98 -9.77 -12.28 -4.36
C TYR A 98 -8.78 -12.71 -3.27
N TYR A 99 -8.65 -14.03 -3.06
CA TYR A 99 -7.71 -14.57 -2.08
C TYR A 99 -6.25 -14.24 -2.46
N PRO A 100 -5.47 -13.61 -1.59
CA PRO A 100 -4.11 -13.18 -1.92
C PRO A 100 -3.21 -14.31 -2.41
N ARG A 101 -2.47 -14.03 -3.48
CA ARG A 101 -1.52 -14.95 -4.09
C ARG A 101 -0.16 -14.27 -4.31
N PRO A 102 0.64 -14.05 -3.25
CA PRO A 102 1.92 -13.35 -3.37
C PRO A 102 2.95 -14.16 -4.14
N GLU A 103 3.49 -13.61 -5.24
CA GLU A 103 4.49 -14.26 -6.09
C GLU A 103 5.92 -13.74 -5.83
N SER A 104 6.11 -12.88 -4.82
CA SER A 104 7.42 -12.34 -4.45
C SER A 104 7.54 -12.11 -2.94
N SER A 105 8.77 -11.96 -2.45
CA SER A 105 9.01 -11.56 -1.05
C SER A 105 8.43 -10.17 -0.73
N TYR A 106 8.36 -9.28 -1.73
CA TYR A 106 7.69 -8.00 -1.60
C TYR A 106 6.18 -8.18 -1.38
N SER A 107 5.50 -8.87 -2.29
CA SER A 107 4.06 -9.12 -2.17
C SER A 107 3.71 -9.93 -0.92
N LEU A 108 4.54 -10.91 -0.54
CA LEU A 108 4.36 -11.65 0.70
C LEU A 108 4.44 -10.73 1.92
N SER A 109 5.37 -9.76 1.95
CA SER A 109 5.45 -8.78 3.05
C SER A 109 4.17 -7.93 3.16
N LYS A 110 3.53 -7.61 2.02
CA LYS A 110 2.26 -6.86 1.99
C LYS A 110 1.09 -7.72 2.51
N VAL A 111 1.00 -8.98 2.10
CA VAL A 111 -0.01 -9.93 2.65
C VAL A 111 0.15 -10.08 4.17
N MET A 112 1.38 -10.18 4.68
CA MET A 112 1.64 -10.20 6.12
C MET A 112 1.17 -8.93 6.81
N GLY A 113 1.31 -7.77 6.17
CA GLY A 113 0.78 -6.48 6.66
C GLY A 113 -0.75 -6.48 6.78
N GLU A 114 -1.46 -7.00 5.77
CA GLU A 114 -2.92 -7.12 5.79
C GLU A 114 -3.38 -8.05 6.93
N GLU A 115 -2.71 -9.19 7.11
CA GLU A 115 -3.02 -10.09 8.22
C GLU A 115 -2.71 -9.46 9.59
N MET A 116 -1.59 -8.75 9.73
CA MET A 116 -1.28 -8.00 10.95
C MET A 116 -2.39 -6.98 11.26
N ALA A 117 -2.82 -6.18 10.27
CA ALA A 117 -3.89 -5.21 10.43
C ALA A 117 -5.17 -5.87 10.96
N ARG A 118 -5.57 -6.99 10.36
CA ARG A 118 -6.74 -7.77 10.79
C ARG A 118 -6.62 -8.23 12.25
N GLN A 119 -5.46 -8.75 12.66
CA GLN A 119 -5.26 -9.22 14.02
C GLN A 119 -5.15 -8.07 15.04
N TYR A 120 -4.57 -6.92 14.67
CA TYR A 120 -4.55 -5.74 15.52
C TYR A 120 -5.96 -5.21 15.79
N CYS A 121 -6.76 -5.03 14.75
CA CYS A 121 -8.14 -4.55 14.87
C CYS A 121 -9.04 -5.54 15.61
N ARG A 122 -8.90 -6.86 15.38
CA ARG A 122 -9.64 -7.89 16.13
C ARG A 122 -9.41 -7.79 17.64
N ARG A 123 -8.18 -7.49 18.06
CA ARG A 123 -7.80 -7.36 19.49
C ARG A 123 -8.07 -5.97 20.05
N ASN A 124 -8.23 -4.97 19.19
CA ASN A 124 -8.44 -3.57 19.55
C ASN A 124 -9.58 -3.00 18.67
N PRO A 125 -10.85 -3.20 19.04
CA PRO A 125 -12.00 -2.86 18.19
C PRO A 125 -12.14 -1.37 17.86
N GLU A 126 -11.47 -0.49 18.59
CA GLU A 126 -11.46 0.94 18.32
C GLU A 126 -10.50 1.32 17.17
N MET A 127 -9.54 0.44 16.83
CA MET A 127 -8.60 0.70 15.75
C MET A 127 -9.26 0.58 14.38
N LYS A 128 -8.79 1.43 13.49
CA LYS A 128 -9.00 1.37 12.04
C LYS A 128 -7.63 1.25 11.37
N ILE A 129 -7.42 0.21 10.58
CA ILE A 129 -6.20 0.00 9.81
C ILE A 129 -6.60 -0.36 8.39
N PHE A 130 -6.55 0.61 7.48
CA PHE A 130 -6.91 0.41 6.08
C PHE A 130 -5.66 0.26 5.21
N GLY A 131 -5.59 -0.87 4.49
CA GLY A 131 -4.56 -1.16 3.50
C GLY A 131 -5.01 -0.70 2.11
N LEU A 132 -4.22 0.13 1.45
CA LEU A 132 -4.51 0.55 0.08
C LEU A 132 -3.63 -0.27 -0.88
N ARG A 133 -4.27 -1.16 -1.65
CA ARG A 133 -3.64 -1.98 -2.70
C ARG A 133 -3.44 -1.12 -3.94
N TYR A 134 -2.41 -0.28 -3.90
CA TYR A 134 -2.12 0.60 -5.03
C TYR A 134 -1.76 -0.19 -6.28
N SER A 135 -2.38 0.19 -7.39
CA SER A 135 -1.89 -0.12 -8.72
C SER A 135 -0.60 0.63 -9.02
N ASN A 136 -0.05 0.50 -10.21
CA ASN A 136 1.20 1.16 -10.59
C ASN A 136 1.05 2.68 -10.50
N ILE A 137 1.61 3.29 -9.45
CA ILE A 137 1.51 4.72 -9.22
C ILE A 137 2.32 5.47 -10.27
N MET A 138 1.68 6.45 -10.92
CA MET A 138 2.25 7.30 -11.95
C MET A 138 2.11 8.77 -11.62
N GLU A 139 3.11 9.54 -12.01
CA GLU A 139 3.09 11.00 -12.01
C GLU A 139 2.83 11.51 -13.44
N GLU A 140 2.46 12.77 -13.60
CA GLU A 140 2.20 13.40 -14.89
C GLU A 140 3.33 13.20 -15.94
N LYS A 141 4.58 13.17 -15.47
CA LYS A 141 5.75 12.88 -16.33
C LYS A 141 5.72 11.48 -16.95
N ASP A 142 5.08 10.50 -16.28
CA ASP A 142 5.06 9.10 -16.69
C ASP A 142 4.03 8.85 -17.80
N TYR A 143 3.03 9.71 -17.97
CA TYR A 143 2.00 9.59 -19.00
C TYR A 143 2.57 9.63 -20.43
N LYS A 144 3.74 10.25 -20.60
CA LYS A 144 4.46 10.24 -21.90
C LYS A 144 4.80 8.83 -22.36
N GLN A 145 4.86 7.87 -21.45
CA GLN A 145 5.13 6.46 -21.75
C GLN A 145 3.93 5.73 -22.35
N PHE A 146 2.70 6.24 -22.15
CA PHE A 146 1.47 5.59 -22.62
C PHE A 146 1.51 5.32 -24.13
N GLN A 147 2.05 6.27 -24.92
CA GLN A 147 2.23 6.08 -26.36
C GLN A 147 3.12 4.89 -26.74
N SER A 148 4.10 4.54 -25.89
CA SER A 148 4.96 3.38 -26.17
C SER A 148 4.22 2.06 -25.95
N PHE A 149 3.26 2.02 -25.03
CA PHE A 149 2.48 0.82 -24.71
C PHE A 149 1.46 0.48 -25.81
N GLN A 150 0.96 1.48 -26.58
CA GLN A 150 0.00 1.25 -27.67
C GLN A 150 0.56 0.33 -28.77
N LYS A 151 1.89 0.32 -28.94
CA LYS A 151 2.55 -0.48 -29.98
C LYS A 151 2.70 -1.95 -29.59
N ASP A 152 2.76 -2.22 -28.28
CA ASP A 152 2.92 -3.57 -27.73
C ASP A 152 2.19 -3.68 -26.39
N PRO A 153 0.92 -4.10 -26.39
CA PRO A 153 0.14 -4.27 -25.16
C PRO A 153 0.75 -5.24 -24.16
N PHE A 154 1.58 -6.19 -24.61
CA PHE A 154 2.22 -7.17 -23.72
C PHE A 154 3.19 -6.53 -22.71
N LEU A 155 3.70 -5.33 -23.00
CA LEU A 155 4.55 -4.58 -22.07
C LEU A 155 3.83 -4.27 -20.73
N ARG A 156 2.51 -4.20 -20.74
CA ARG A 156 1.70 -3.85 -19.56
C ARG A 156 0.70 -4.93 -19.15
N LYS A 157 0.73 -6.09 -19.81
CA LYS A 157 -0.14 -7.24 -19.46
C LYS A 157 0.03 -7.68 -18.00
N TRP A 158 1.23 -7.54 -17.45
CA TRP A 158 1.62 -8.03 -16.13
C TRP A 158 0.75 -7.48 -14.99
N ASN A 159 0.06 -6.35 -15.17
CA ASN A 159 -0.86 -5.77 -14.19
C ASN A 159 -2.21 -5.36 -14.83
N PHE A 160 -2.61 -6.08 -15.88
CA PHE A 160 -3.85 -5.79 -16.63
C PHE A 160 -3.96 -4.34 -17.08
N TRP A 161 -2.85 -3.76 -17.53
CA TRP A 161 -2.73 -2.37 -18.02
C TRP A 161 -3.13 -1.30 -17.02
N GLY A 162 -3.32 -1.68 -15.74
CA GLY A 162 -3.74 -0.79 -14.68
C GLY A 162 -2.69 0.25 -14.29
N TYR A 163 -3.15 1.36 -13.74
CA TYR A 163 -2.34 2.39 -13.11
C TYR A 163 -3.18 3.18 -12.11
N ILE A 164 -2.55 4.11 -11.41
CA ILE A 164 -3.21 5.13 -10.59
C ILE A 164 -2.37 6.39 -10.58
N ASP A 165 -3.02 7.57 -10.66
CA ASP A 165 -2.33 8.85 -10.51
C ASP A 165 -1.93 9.10 -9.05
N ALA A 166 -0.75 9.66 -8.83
CA ALA A 166 -0.25 9.96 -7.49
C ALA A 166 -1.17 10.92 -6.70
N ARG A 167 -1.91 11.80 -7.40
CA ARG A 167 -2.90 12.70 -6.79
C ARG A 167 -4.12 11.95 -6.29
N ASP A 168 -4.56 10.93 -7.02
CA ASP A 168 -5.68 10.08 -6.63
C ASP A 168 -5.28 9.15 -5.46
N VAL A 169 -4.02 8.71 -5.43
CA VAL A 169 -3.45 8.01 -4.25
C VAL A 169 -3.53 8.91 -3.01
N ALA A 170 -3.15 10.19 -3.13
CA ALA A 170 -3.23 11.13 -2.01
C ALA A 170 -4.68 11.34 -1.56
N GLN A 171 -5.61 11.45 -2.50
CA GLN A 171 -7.05 11.55 -2.21
C GLN A 171 -7.58 10.28 -1.52
N ALA A 172 -7.18 9.09 -2.01
CA ALA A 172 -7.56 7.82 -1.39
C ALA A 172 -7.06 7.73 0.06
N CYS A 173 -5.82 8.15 0.33
CA CYS A 173 -5.29 8.24 1.69
C CYS A 173 -6.14 9.17 2.57
N LEU A 174 -6.52 10.34 2.07
CA LEU A 174 -7.34 11.30 2.81
C LEU A 174 -8.72 10.73 3.12
N LEU A 175 -9.41 10.17 2.13
CA LEU A 175 -10.73 9.56 2.30
C LEU A 175 -10.69 8.38 3.28
N ALA A 176 -9.67 7.53 3.18
CA ALA A 176 -9.45 6.42 4.10
C ALA A 176 -9.21 6.93 5.54
N MET A 177 -8.42 7.99 5.69
CA MET A 177 -8.16 8.61 7.00
C MET A 177 -9.42 9.23 7.61
N GLU A 178 -10.25 9.90 6.81
CA GLU A 178 -11.50 10.57 7.26
C GLU A 178 -12.66 9.59 7.51
N SER A 179 -12.60 8.38 6.95
CA SER A 179 -13.63 7.35 7.15
C SER A 179 -13.86 7.08 8.64
N LYS A 180 -15.11 6.89 9.02
CA LYS A 180 -15.53 6.55 10.39
C LYS A 180 -15.70 5.04 10.63
N ILE A 181 -15.53 4.23 9.61
CA ILE A 181 -15.56 2.77 9.69
C ILE A 181 -14.37 2.32 10.52
N LYS A 182 -14.58 1.38 11.45
CA LYS A 182 -13.54 0.77 12.28
C LYS A 182 -13.22 -0.63 11.77
N GLY A 183 -12.09 -1.14 12.21
CA GLY A 183 -11.62 -2.47 11.83
C GLY A 183 -10.52 -2.42 10.78
N ALA A 184 -10.14 -3.59 10.29
CA ALA A 184 -9.18 -3.74 9.23
C ALA A 184 -9.90 -4.03 7.91
N ASP A 185 -9.52 -3.31 6.87
CA ASP A 185 -9.99 -3.53 5.52
C ASP A 185 -8.90 -3.21 4.51
N HIS A 186 -9.09 -3.60 3.26
CA HIS A 186 -8.18 -3.28 2.17
C HIS A 186 -8.97 -2.93 0.91
N PHE A 187 -8.43 -2.01 0.11
CA PHE A 187 -9.08 -1.48 -1.07
C PHE A 187 -8.11 -1.45 -2.24
N ILE A 188 -8.57 -1.88 -3.41
CA ILE A 188 -7.84 -1.72 -4.67
C ILE A 188 -7.97 -0.26 -5.10
N ILE A 189 -6.83 0.38 -5.32
CA ILE A 189 -6.76 1.78 -5.74
C ILE A 189 -6.14 1.84 -7.13
N ALA A 190 -7.01 1.95 -8.12
CA ALA A 190 -6.67 2.00 -9.53
C ALA A 190 -7.50 3.07 -10.25
N ALA A 191 -7.03 3.54 -11.39
CA ALA A 191 -7.81 4.42 -12.27
C ALA A 191 -8.99 3.66 -12.90
N ASP A 192 -10.02 4.40 -13.29
CA ASP A 192 -11.20 3.84 -13.99
C ASP A 192 -10.89 3.39 -15.42
N ASP A 193 -9.80 3.90 -15.99
CA ASP A 193 -9.28 3.53 -17.31
C ASP A 193 -7.95 2.78 -17.20
N THR A 194 -7.33 2.49 -18.32
CA THR A 194 -6.03 1.83 -18.41
C THR A 194 -5.02 2.68 -19.17
N VAL A 195 -3.76 2.24 -19.17
CA VAL A 195 -2.70 2.88 -19.98
C VAL A 195 -2.91 2.69 -21.50
N MET A 196 -3.92 1.93 -21.92
CA MET A 196 -4.22 1.62 -23.31
C MET A 196 -5.37 2.48 -23.86
N GLU A 197 -5.31 2.83 -25.14
CA GLU A 197 -6.41 3.45 -25.87
C GLU A 197 -7.44 2.44 -26.36
N GLU A 198 -7.03 1.17 -26.49
CA GLU A 198 -7.88 0.06 -26.90
C GLU A 198 -8.89 -0.30 -25.81
N ASP A 199 -10.11 -0.70 -26.20
CA ASP A 199 -11.11 -1.17 -25.25
C ASP A 199 -10.63 -2.45 -24.53
N ASN A 200 -10.76 -2.49 -23.21
CA ASN A 200 -10.35 -3.61 -22.36
C ASN A 200 -10.93 -4.98 -22.79
N LYS A 201 -12.02 -4.99 -23.53
CA LYS A 201 -12.60 -6.22 -24.10
C LYS A 201 -11.79 -6.80 -25.26
N LEU A 202 -10.89 -6.01 -25.83
CA LEU A 202 -10.04 -6.39 -26.95
C LEU A 202 -8.60 -6.71 -26.52
N LEU A 203 -8.22 -6.35 -25.29
CA LEU A 203 -6.95 -6.65 -24.65
C LEU A 203 -6.95 -8.02 -23.99
#